data_26eacf00893b3636a88463a5e198b2a4
#
_entry.id   26eacf00893b3636a88463a5e198b2a4
#
_cell.length_a   1.000
_cell.length_b   1.000
_cell.length_c   1.000
_cell.angle_alpha   90.00
_cell.angle_beta   90.00
_cell.angle_gamma   90.00
#
_symmetry.space_group_name_H-M   'P 1'
#
loop_
_entity.id
_entity.type
_entity.pdbx_description
1 polymer ?
#
loop_
_entity_poly.entity_id
_entity_poly.type
_entity_poly.pdbx_seq_one_letter_code
_entity_poly.pdbx_strand_id
1 'polypeptide(L)'
;MIKVTDVQDTQSSNNPVIREMSEMGHEQIVFCQDEETGLKAIIAIHSTALGPALGGTRMWNYTNELEALNDVLRLSRGMTFKASISGLNLGGGKAVIFGDAKTQKTDALMRRFGKFVETLGGNYITAEDVGMTTHDMEMVREETKHVTGIPESMGGSGDPSPVTAYGVYMGMKASAMYKW
;
A
#
# COMPACT_ATOMS: atom_id res chain seq x y z
N MET A 1 18.60 8.89 -30.15
CA MET A 1 19.68 7.98 -29.73
C MET A 1 20.38 8.66 -28.55
N ILE A 2 20.14 8.18 -27.32
CA ILE A 2 20.75 8.72 -26.10
C ILE A 2 22.22 8.28 -26.10
N LYS A 3 23.15 9.23 -26.00
CA LYS A 3 24.59 8.92 -25.95
C LYS A 3 24.95 8.33 -24.58
N VAL A 4 25.62 7.20 -24.56
CA VAL A 4 26.06 6.47 -23.34
C VAL A 4 27.03 7.25 -22.45
N THR A 5 27.51 8.42 -22.90
CA THR A 5 28.39 9.32 -22.14
C THR A 5 27.69 10.10 -21.02
N ASP A 6 26.36 10.11 -20.96
CA ASP A 6 25.60 10.86 -19.95
C ASP A 6 25.30 10.03 -18.67
N VAL A 7 25.86 8.82 -18.55
CA VAL A 7 25.62 7.90 -17.42
C VAL A 7 26.63 8.07 -16.27
N GLN A 8 27.55 9.04 -16.35
CA GLN A 8 28.62 9.17 -15.32
C GLN A 8 28.25 10.02 -14.10
N ASP A 9 27.02 10.56 -13.99
CA ASP A 9 26.61 11.33 -12.80
C ASP A 9 25.42 10.70 -12.10
N THR A 10 25.55 9.42 -11.73
CA THR A 10 24.49 8.67 -11.02
C THR A 10 24.49 8.89 -9.50
N GLN A 11 25.26 9.83 -8.95
CA GLN A 11 25.33 10.06 -7.51
C GLN A 11 24.32 11.08 -6.97
N SER A 12 23.58 11.78 -7.83
CA SER A 12 22.41 12.57 -7.40
C SER A 12 21.35 12.55 -8.49
N SER A 13 20.44 11.58 -8.40
CA SER A 13 19.23 11.62 -9.22
C SER A 13 18.48 12.92 -8.90
N ASN A 14 18.36 13.85 -9.87
CA ASN A 14 17.49 15.03 -9.73
C ASN A 14 15.99 14.66 -9.74
N ASN A 15 15.67 13.39 -9.97
CA ASN A 15 14.31 12.88 -9.90
C ASN A 15 13.95 12.59 -8.42
N PRO A 16 13.01 13.33 -7.84
CA PRO A 16 12.65 13.15 -6.42
C PRO A 16 12.13 11.75 -6.12
N VAL A 17 11.47 11.08 -7.07
CA VAL A 17 10.94 9.72 -6.87
C VAL A 17 12.08 8.72 -6.67
N ILE A 18 13.08 8.73 -7.56
CA ILE A 18 14.23 7.81 -7.47
C ILE A 18 15.06 8.08 -6.22
N ARG A 19 15.24 9.35 -5.87
CA ARG A 19 15.95 9.73 -4.65
C ARG A 19 15.25 9.17 -3.40
N GLU A 20 13.97 9.48 -3.22
CA GLU A 20 13.19 9.04 -2.06
C GLU A 20 13.10 7.50 -1.99
N MET A 21 12.91 6.84 -3.14
CA MET A 21 12.94 5.38 -3.24
C MET A 21 14.27 4.81 -2.73
N SER A 22 15.40 5.39 -3.16
CA SER A 22 16.74 4.94 -2.77
C SER A 22 17.05 5.22 -1.30
N GLU A 23 16.73 6.42 -0.81
CA GLU A 23 16.96 6.83 0.58
C GLU A 23 16.16 5.99 1.57
N MET A 24 14.95 5.58 1.19
CA MET A 24 14.08 4.74 2.03
C MET A 24 14.27 3.23 1.82
N GLY A 25 15.02 2.81 0.80
CA GLY A 25 15.36 1.41 0.54
C GLY A 25 14.23 0.58 -0.09
N HIS A 26 13.41 1.19 -0.96
CA HIS A 26 12.29 0.51 -1.62
C HIS A 26 12.75 -0.32 -2.83
N GLU A 27 12.15 -1.49 -2.99
CA GLU A 27 12.40 -2.38 -4.12
C GLU A 27 11.65 -1.94 -5.39
N GLN A 28 10.39 -1.45 -5.24
CA GLN A 28 9.55 -1.13 -6.40
C GLN A 28 8.52 -0.05 -6.07
N ILE A 29 8.29 0.86 -7.03
CA ILE A 29 7.17 1.82 -7.03
C ILE A 29 6.46 1.71 -8.36
N VAL A 30 5.14 1.61 -8.33
CA VAL A 30 4.28 1.52 -9.52
C VAL A 30 3.26 2.64 -9.49
N PHE A 31 3.24 3.45 -10.54
CA PHE A 31 2.21 4.46 -10.76
C PHE A 31 1.11 3.88 -11.66
N CYS A 32 -0.11 3.95 -11.19
CA CYS A 32 -1.28 3.42 -11.88
C CYS A 32 -2.22 4.55 -12.26
N GLN A 33 -2.67 4.57 -13.52
CA GLN A 33 -3.64 5.53 -14.00
C GLN A 33 -4.60 4.85 -14.96
N ASP A 34 -5.87 5.27 -14.90
CA ASP A 34 -6.91 4.85 -15.82
C ASP A 34 -7.93 5.99 -15.99
N GLU A 35 -8.09 6.47 -17.22
CA GLU A 35 -8.97 7.62 -17.49
C GLU A 35 -10.44 7.26 -17.40
N GLU A 36 -10.82 6.02 -17.79
CA GLU A 36 -12.20 5.58 -17.83
C GLU A 36 -12.83 5.54 -16.43
N THR A 37 -12.08 5.02 -15.45
CA THR A 37 -12.56 4.91 -14.05
C THR A 37 -12.14 6.11 -13.20
N GLY A 38 -11.27 6.97 -13.70
CA GLY A 38 -10.67 8.06 -12.95
C GLY A 38 -9.59 7.61 -11.94
N LEU A 39 -9.16 6.35 -11.99
CA LEU A 39 -8.15 5.83 -11.07
C LEU A 39 -6.83 6.54 -11.24
N LYS A 40 -6.28 7.02 -10.13
CA LYS A 40 -4.87 7.40 -9.95
C LYS A 40 -4.39 6.78 -8.66
N ALA A 41 -3.32 5.99 -8.73
CA ALA A 41 -2.80 5.29 -7.55
C ALA A 41 -1.28 5.14 -7.61
N ILE A 42 -0.67 4.94 -6.45
CA ILE A 42 0.74 4.55 -6.32
C ILE A 42 0.78 3.29 -5.45
N ILE A 43 1.47 2.26 -5.93
CA ILE A 43 1.78 1.06 -5.15
C ILE A 43 3.27 1.07 -4.85
N ALA A 44 3.66 0.95 -3.58
CA ALA A 44 5.05 0.85 -3.16
C ALA A 44 5.31 -0.48 -2.47
N ILE A 45 6.31 -1.19 -2.94
CA ILE A 45 6.88 -2.38 -2.30
C ILE A 45 8.19 -1.95 -1.65
N HIS A 46 8.21 -1.97 -0.31
CA HIS A 46 9.43 -1.62 0.41
C HIS A 46 10.41 -2.79 0.43
N SER A 47 9.94 -3.98 0.83
CA SER A 47 10.79 -5.16 0.87
C SER A 47 9.99 -6.44 0.73
N THR A 48 10.54 -7.40 -0.02
CA THR A 48 10.04 -8.76 -0.16
C THR A 48 10.96 -9.81 0.48
N ALA A 49 11.96 -9.38 1.25
CA ALA A 49 12.99 -10.25 1.83
C ALA A 49 12.42 -11.37 2.72
N LEU A 50 11.32 -11.14 3.42
CA LEU A 50 10.64 -12.14 4.25
C LEU A 50 9.46 -12.83 3.55
N GLY A 51 9.08 -12.39 2.37
CA GLY A 51 7.93 -12.90 1.61
C GLY A 51 7.18 -11.80 0.87
N PRO A 52 6.01 -12.11 0.27
CA PRO A 52 5.21 -11.13 -0.45
C PRO A 52 4.95 -9.88 0.39
N ALA A 53 5.01 -8.71 -0.23
CA ALA A 53 4.76 -7.44 0.45
C ALA A 53 3.26 -7.31 0.77
N LEU A 54 2.91 -7.26 2.05
CA LEU A 54 1.54 -7.02 2.51
C LEU A 54 1.37 -5.57 2.94
N GLY A 55 0.26 -4.96 2.52
CA GLY A 55 -0.17 -3.65 3.04
C GLY A 55 -1.46 -3.15 2.44
N GLY A 56 -2.26 -2.49 3.26
CA GLY A 56 -3.58 -2.00 2.87
C GLY A 56 -3.52 -0.86 1.84
N THR A 57 -4.61 -0.70 1.10
CA THR A 57 -4.81 0.42 0.19
C THR A 57 -5.56 1.52 0.92
N ARG A 58 -5.02 2.74 0.85
CA ARG A 58 -5.64 3.97 1.40
C ARG A 58 -6.20 4.80 0.27
N MET A 59 -7.43 5.27 0.40
CA MET A 59 -7.95 6.31 -0.48
C MET A 59 -8.05 7.62 0.29
N TRP A 60 -7.34 8.64 -0.20
CA TRP A 60 -7.22 9.91 0.51
C TRP A 60 -7.15 11.10 -0.45
N ASN A 61 -7.67 12.23 -0.01
CA ASN A 61 -7.63 13.46 -0.78
C ASN A 61 -6.29 14.20 -0.58
N TYR A 62 -5.25 13.69 -1.23
CA TYR A 62 -3.91 14.28 -1.19
C TYR A 62 -3.89 15.64 -1.89
N THR A 63 -3.14 16.60 -1.34
CA THR A 63 -3.01 17.95 -1.91
C THR A 63 -2.12 17.97 -3.16
N ASN A 64 -1.20 17.02 -3.28
CA ASN A 64 -0.32 16.85 -4.43
C ASN A 64 0.30 15.44 -4.47
N GLU A 65 0.97 15.12 -5.59
CA GLU A 65 1.55 13.80 -5.83
C GLU A 65 2.74 13.49 -4.90
N LEU A 66 3.48 14.51 -4.46
CA LEU A 66 4.61 14.30 -3.54
C LEU A 66 4.13 13.92 -2.13
N GLU A 67 3.02 14.48 -1.67
CA GLU A 67 2.40 14.06 -0.40
C GLU A 67 2.00 12.59 -0.45
N ALA A 68 1.33 12.17 -1.53
CA ALA A 68 0.93 10.78 -1.73
C ALA A 68 2.14 9.85 -1.83
N LEU A 69 3.18 10.25 -2.56
CA LEU A 69 4.43 9.49 -2.67
C LEU A 69 5.09 9.31 -1.30
N ASN A 70 5.26 10.39 -0.54
CA ASN A 70 5.84 10.32 0.80
C ASN A 70 5.02 9.41 1.73
N ASP A 71 3.68 9.50 1.67
CA ASP A 71 2.81 8.68 2.53
C ASP A 71 2.93 7.20 2.17
N VAL A 72 2.87 6.84 0.89
CA VAL A 72 2.97 5.43 0.45
C VAL A 72 4.35 4.83 0.78
N LEU A 73 5.44 5.59 0.62
CA LEU A 73 6.78 5.13 0.96
C LEU A 73 6.95 4.91 2.47
N ARG A 74 6.56 5.90 3.27
CA ARG A 74 6.62 5.80 4.73
C ARG A 74 5.78 4.64 5.27
N LEU A 75 4.58 4.44 4.73
CA LEU A 75 3.67 3.40 5.19
C LEU A 75 4.13 2.01 4.75
N SER A 76 4.58 1.82 3.53
CA SER A 76 5.10 0.53 3.05
C SER A 76 6.34 0.07 3.84
N ARG A 77 7.25 1.01 4.16
CA ARG A 77 8.38 0.74 5.06
C ARG A 77 7.90 0.34 6.45
N GLY A 78 6.90 1.05 7.00
CA GLY A 78 6.29 0.71 8.28
C GLY A 78 5.69 -0.70 8.30
N MET A 79 5.07 -1.13 7.19
CA MET A 79 4.52 -2.49 7.05
C MET A 79 5.61 -3.57 7.09
N THR A 80 6.79 -3.34 6.51
CA THR A 80 7.93 -4.27 6.63
C THR A 80 8.33 -4.47 8.08
N PHE A 81 8.49 -3.38 8.84
CA PHE A 81 8.85 -3.49 10.25
C PHE A 81 7.75 -4.12 11.09
N LYS A 82 6.49 -3.79 10.80
CA LYS A 82 5.33 -4.39 11.48
C LYS A 82 5.27 -5.91 11.26
N ALA A 83 5.43 -6.37 10.02
CA ALA A 83 5.46 -7.80 9.70
C ALA A 83 6.63 -8.51 10.38
N SER A 84 7.83 -7.93 10.30
CA SER A 84 9.04 -8.50 10.89
C SER A 84 8.96 -8.65 12.41
N ILE A 85 8.54 -7.60 13.13
CA ILE A 85 8.43 -7.67 14.60
C ILE A 85 7.31 -8.61 15.07
N SER A 86 6.31 -8.85 14.21
CA SER A 86 5.22 -9.80 14.47
C SER A 86 5.58 -11.25 14.11
N GLY A 87 6.79 -11.51 13.60
CA GLY A 87 7.25 -12.84 13.21
C GLY A 87 6.54 -13.41 11.98
N LEU A 88 6.01 -12.54 11.10
CA LEU A 88 5.32 -12.95 9.89
C LEU A 88 6.32 -13.09 8.73
N ASN A 89 6.17 -14.16 7.93
CA ASN A 89 6.92 -14.35 6.70
C ASN A 89 6.32 -13.53 5.55
N LEU A 90 6.25 -12.21 5.74
CA LEU A 90 5.70 -11.24 4.82
C LEU A 90 6.63 -10.04 4.72
N GLY A 91 6.70 -9.49 3.54
CA GLY A 91 7.30 -8.19 3.28
C GLY A 91 6.35 -7.03 3.59
N GLY A 92 6.77 -5.83 3.25
CA GLY A 92 5.96 -4.63 3.44
C GLY A 92 5.66 -3.90 2.15
N GLY A 93 4.39 -3.68 1.93
CA GLY A 93 3.87 -2.87 0.84
C GLY A 93 2.81 -1.89 1.31
N LYS A 94 2.42 -1.00 0.43
CA LYS A 94 1.32 -0.06 0.61
C LYS A 94 0.81 0.40 -0.74
N ALA A 95 -0.48 0.73 -0.80
CA ALA A 95 -1.02 1.48 -1.92
C ALA A 95 -1.77 2.72 -1.44
N VAL A 96 -1.74 3.75 -2.27
CA VAL A 96 -2.56 4.95 -2.09
C VAL A 96 -3.34 5.22 -3.37
N ILE A 97 -4.61 5.60 -3.23
CA ILE A 97 -5.49 6.04 -4.31
C ILE A 97 -5.82 7.50 -4.05
N PHE A 98 -5.68 8.33 -5.08
CA PHE A 98 -6.02 9.75 -5.01
C PHE A 98 -7.53 9.93 -5.12
N GLY A 99 -8.12 10.66 -4.20
CA GLY A 99 -9.51 11.07 -4.25
C GLY A 99 -10.24 11.00 -2.91
N ASP A 100 -11.43 11.56 -2.90
CA ASP A 100 -12.34 11.48 -1.77
C ASP A 100 -13.11 10.16 -1.80
N ALA A 101 -12.83 9.30 -0.81
CA ALA A 101 -13.46 7.99 -0.68
C ALA A 101 -15.00 8.04 -0.52
N LYS A 102 -15.56 9.20 -0.13
CA LYS A 102 -17.01 9.36 0.06
C LYS A 102 -17.74 9.71 -1.24
N THR A 103 -17.07 10.35 -2.19
CA THR A 103 -17.72 10.93 -3.38
C THR A 103 -17.16 10.40 -4.69
N GLN A 104 -15.95 9.88 -4.72
CA GLN A 104 -15.25 9.48 -5.96
C GLN A 104 -14.98 7.97 -6.07
N LYS A 105 -15.20 7.22 -4.98
CA LYS A 105 -15.00 5.78 -4.98
C LYS A 105 -16.15 5.06 -5.69
N THR A 106 -15.82 4.16 -6.62
CA THR A 106 -16.79 3.33 -7.36
C THR A 106 -16.29 1.90 -7.47
N ASP A 107 -17.19 0.95 -7.66
CA ASP A 107 -16.83 -0.46 -7.88
C ASP A 107 -15.92 -0.64 -9.10
N ALA A 108 -16.18 0.12 -10.17
CA ALA A 108 -15.36 0.09 -11.38
C ALA A 108 -13.91 0.53 -11.10
N LEU A 109 -13.73 1.58 -10.29
CA LEU A 109 -12.42 2.06 -9.86
C LEU A 109 -11.70 0.99 -9.03
N MET A 110 -12.42 0.30 -8.10
CA MET A 110 -11.84 -0.76 -7.27
C MET A 110 -11.44 -1.99 -8.10
N ARG A 111 -12.28 -2.44 -9.06
CA ARG A 111 -11.92 -3.51 -9.99
C ARG A 111 -10.70 -3.13 -10.82
N ARG A 112 -10.66 -1.89 -11.34
CA ARG A 112 -9.49 -1.43 -12.10
C ARG A 112 -8.21 -1.43 -11.28
N PHE A 113 -8.28 -1.02 -10.02
CA PHE A 113 -7.16 -1.14 -9.08
C PHE A 113 -6.75 -2.61 -8.89
N GLY A 114 -7.71 -3.53 -8.73
CA GLY A 114 -7.46 -4.97 -8.65
C GLY A 114 -6.66 -5.52 -9.83
N LYS A 115 -6.97 -5.07 -11.07
CA LYS A 115 -6.19 -5.44 -12.26
C LYS A 115 -4.74 -4.98 -12.18
N PHE A 116 -4.46 -3.79 -11.65
CA PHE A 116 -3.09 -3.35 -11.44
C PHE A 116 -2.37 -4.18 -10.36
N VAL A 117 -3.05 -4.55 -9.28
CA VAL A 117 -2.50 -5.45 -8.25
C VAL A 117 -2.13 -6.81 -8.85
N GLU A 118 -3.00 -7.38 -9.73
CA GLU A 118 -2.73 -8.66 -10.40
C GLU A 118 -1.47 -8.62 -11.26
N THR A 119 -1.15 -7.48 -11.90
CA THR A 119 0.07 -7.35 -12.71
C THR A 119 1.36 -7.51 -11.91
N LEU A 120 1.30 -7.40 -10.59
CA LEU A 120 2.45 -7.58 -9.69
C LEU A 120 2.71 -9.06 -9.35
N GLY A 121 1.88 -9.99 -9.86
CA GLY A 121 2.12 -11.43 -9.81
C GLY A 121 2.24 -12.00 -8.39
N GLY A 122 1.64 -11.35 -7.41
CA GLY A 122 1.69 -11.78 -6.01
C GLY A 122 2.83 -11.17 -5.18
N ASN A 123 3.68 -10.35 -5.77
CA ASN A 123 4.70 -9.61 -5.00
C ASN A 123 4.06 -8.59 -4.04
N TYR A 124 2.83 -8.14 -4.32
CA TYR A 124 2.06 -7.29 -3.45
C TYR A 124 0.69 -7.90 -3.15
N ILE A 125 0.32 -7.92 -1.89
CA ILE A 125 -1.00 -8.33 -1.39
C ILE A 125 -1.65 -7.12 -0.75
N THR A 126 -2.81 -6.73 -1.25
CA THR A 126 -3.57 -5.58 -0.73
C THR A 126 -4.54 -5.98 0.37
N ALA A 127 -4.98 -4.98 1.14
CA ALA A 127 -6.01 -5.08 2.17
C ALA A 127 -6.74 -3.74 2.29
N GLU A 128 -7.75 -3.65 3.13
CA GLU A 128 -8.35 -2.37 3.48
C GLU A 128 -7.44 -1.51 4.38
N ASP A 129 -7.58 -0.20 4.27
CA ASP A 129 -7.01 0.84 5.11
C ASP A 129 -7.96 2.05 5.11
N VAL A 130 -7.51 3.21 5.52
CA VAL A 130 -8.34 4.43 5.58
C VAL A 130 -9.02 4.73 4.25
N GLY A 131 -10.33 4.99 4.30
CA GLY A 131 -11.15 5.26 3.13
C GLY A 131 -11.62 4.03 2.37
N MET A 132 -11.23 2.82 2.80
CA MET A 132 -11.63 1.56 2.18
C MET A 132 -12.56 0.76 3.10
N THR A 133 -13.29 -0.15 2.52
CA THR A 133 -14.24 -1.05 3.20
C THR A 133 -14.06 -2.49 2.72
N THR A 134 -14.63 -3.43 3.46
CA THR A 134 -14.66 -4.84 3.06
C THR A 134 -15.29 -5.03 1.67
N HIS A 135 -16.35 -4.26 1.32
CA HIS A 135 -16.94 -4.27 -0.01
C HIS A 135 -15.95 -3.88 -1.11
N ASP A 136 -15.09 -2.87 -0.85
CA ASP A 136 -14.06 -2.49 -1.83
C ASP A 136 -13.07 -3.64 -2.07
N MET A 137 -12.75 -4.40 -1.02
CA MET A 137 -11.88 -5.58 -1.15
C MET A 137 -12.57 -6.73 -1.90
N GLU A 138 -13.90 -6.86 -1.84
CA GLU A 138 -14.65 -7.77 -2.70
C GLU A 138 -14.48 -7.41 -4.17
N MET A 139 -14.63 -6.13 -4.52
CA MET A 139 -14.44 -5.65 -5.90
C MET A 139 -13.01 -5.88 -6.41
N VAL A 140 -12.03 -5.66 -5.56
CA VAL A 140 -10.62 -5.97 -5.87
C VAL A 140 -10.45 -7.49 -6.06
N ARG A 141 -11.12 -8.32 -5.25
CA ARG A 141 -11.03 -9.78 -5.28
C ARG A 141 -11.56 -10.38 -6.58
N GLU A 142 -12.51 -9.72 -7.24
CA GLU A 142 -13.02 -10.15 -8.55
C GLU A 142 -11.91 -10.16 -9.63
N GLU A 143 -10.87 -9.33 -9.49
CA GLU A 143 -9.82 -9.14 -10.48
C GLU A 143 -8.47 -9.73 -10.08
N THR A 144 -8.26 -10.04 -8.78
CA THR A 144 -7.00 -10.61 -8.27
C THR A 144 -7.23 -11.48 -7.04
N LYS A 145 -6.42 -12.51 -6.90
CA LYS A 145 -6.37 -13.31 -5.66
C LYS A 145 -5.47 -12.69 -4.57
N HIS A 146 -4.71 -11.66 -4.92
CA HIS A 146 -3.72 -11.02 -4.06
C HIS A 146 -4.35 -9.90 -3.22
N VAL A 147 -5.39 -10.24 -2.47
CA VAL A 147 -6.14 -9.36 -1.58
C VAL A 147 -6.55 -10.12 -0.32
N THR A 148 -6.53 -9.43 0.81
CA THR A 148 -7.01 -9.92 2.11
C THR A 148 -7.97 -8.91 2.73
N GLY A 149 -8.60 -9.24 3.88
CA GLY A 149 -9.66 -8.40 4.45
C GLY A 149 -10.99 -8.51 3.69
N ILE A 150 -11.16 -9.57 2.90
CA ILE A 150 -12.45 -9.91 2.27
C ILE A 150 -13.38 -10.55 3.32
N PRO A 151 -14.72 -10.56 3.09
CA PRO A 151 -15.68 -11.13 4.01
C PRO A 151 -15.40 -12.58 4.39
N GLU A 152 -15.79 -12.97 5.59
CA GLU A 152 -15.70 -14.38 6.05
C GLU A 152 -16.48 -15.33 5.14
N SER A 153 -17.62 -14.89 4.59
CA SER A 153 -18.41 -15.65 3.61
C SER A 153 -17.66 -15.99 2.33
N MET A 154 -16.60 -15.25 2.02
CA MET A 154 -15.70 -15.48 0.88
C MET A 154 -14.37 -16.14 1.29
N GLY A 155 -14.28 -16.64 2.52
CA GLY A 155 -13.05 -17.27 3.07
C GLY A 155 -12.01 -16.29 3.58
N GLY A 156 -12.38 -15.04 3.80
CA GLY A 156 -11.54 -14.00 4.36
C GLY A 156 -11.62 -13.91 5.89
N SER A 157 -10.94 -12.90 6.44
CA SER A 157 -10.91 -12.60 7.88
C SER A 157 -11.87 -11.46 8.30
N GLY A 158 -12.61 -10.91 7.35
CA GLY A 158 -13.53 -9.78 7.59
C GLY A 158 -12.81 -8.48 7.95
N ASP A 159 -13.54 -7.57 8.59
CA ASP A 159 -13.06 -6.26 9.05
C ASP A 159 -12.01 -6.38 10.14
N PRO A 160 -10.77 -5.88 9.95
CA PRO A 160 -9.70 -5.93 10.95
C PRO A 160 -9.86 -4.90 12.07
N SER A 161 -10.80 -3.96 11.97
CA SER A 161 -10.92 -2.81 12.89
C SER A 161 -11.08 -3.21 14.35
N PRO A 162 -11.90 -4.21 14.75
CA PRO A 162 -12.04 -4.62 16.14
C PRO A 162 -10.73 -5.13 16.74
N VAL A 163 -9.97 -5.94 15.98
CA VAL A 163 -8.67 -6.48 16.43
C VAL A 163 -7.63 -5.38 16.51
N THR A 164 -7.62 -4.47 15.56
CA THR A 164 -6.75 -3.29 15.54
C THR A 164 -7.00 -2.39 16.75
N ALA A 165 -8.27 -2.09 17.06
CA ALA A 165 -8.66 -1.28 18.21
C ALA A 165 -8.21 -1.94 19.53
N TYR A 166 -8.38 -3.25 19.66
CA TYR A 166 -7.89 -3.99 20.82
C TYR A 166 -6.35 -3.92 20.95
N GLY A 167 -5.62 -4.05 19.84
CA GLY A 167 -4.17 -3.91 19.83
C GLY A 167 -3.70 -2.53 20.29
N VAL A 168 -4.38 -1.47 19.85
CA VAL A 168 -4.11 -0.09 20.32
C VAL A 168 -4.38 0.04 21.81
N TYR A 169 -5.50 -0.49 22.32
CA TYR A 169 -5.81 -0.50 23.74
C TYR A 169 -4.72 -1.20 24.56
N MET A 170 -4.25 -2.37 24.11
CA MET A 170 -3.19 -3.10 24.80
C MET A 170 -1.86 -2.35 24.79
N GLY A 171 -1.53 -1.66 23.68
CA GLY A 171 -0.36 -0.79 23.60
C GLY A 171 -0.44 0.39 24.56
N MET A 172 -1.60 1.05 24.66
CA MET A 172 -1.84 2.12 25.63
C MET A 172 -1.67 1.61 27.08
N LYS A 173 -2.24 0.44 27.40
CA LYS A 173 -2.11 -0.17 28.73
C LYS A 173 -0.66 -0.48 29.08
N ALA A 174 0.09 -1.09 28.15
CA ALA A 174 1.51 -1.39 28.37
C ALA A 174 2.35 -0.11 28.56
N SER A 175 2.08 0.93 27.76
CA SER A 175 2.76 2.21 27.89
C SER A 175 2.47 2.88 29.25
N ALA A 176 1.23 2.84 29.71
CA ALA A 176 0.85 3.37 31.02
C ALA A 176 1.56 2.61 32.14
N MET A 177 1.57 1.26 32.11
CA MET A 177 2.27 0.43 33.10
C MET A 177 3.79 0.63 33.13
N TYR A 178 4.39 1.04 31.99
CA TYR A 178 5.81 1.35 31.92
C TYR A 178 6.14 2.72 32.50
N LYS A 179 5.23 3.69 32.32
CA LYS A 179 5.48 5.09 32.70
C LYS A 179 5.09 5.40 34.15
N TRP A 180 4.08 4.75 34.69
CA TRP A 180 3.52 4.93 36.04
C TRP A 180 3.48 3.62 36.81
#